data_3c24ae056bff1e499e1b532022ea05c5
#
_entry.id   3c24ae056bff1e499e1b532022ea05c5
#
_cell.length_a   1.000
_cell.length_b   1.000
_cell.length_c   1.000
_cell.angle_alpha   90.00
_cell.angle_beta   90.00
_cell.angle_gamma   90.00
#
_symmetry.space_group_name_H-M   'P 1'
#
loop_
_entity.id
_entity.type
_entity.pdbx_description
1 polymer ?
#
loop_
_entity_poly.entity_id
_entity_poly.type
_entity_poly.pdbx_seq_one_letter_code
_entity_poly.pdbx_strand_id
1 'polypeptide(L)'
;NSSLNGKILDNTNFKKLYVPSNCGDAGGALGSALDTVFHHDKKNYRLQKLTTCYLGPSYSNNEIEDRLIKNLDENIKKKIEIKKFDKDLDLFEFVTNEIINSKIVSWFQGNLEFGPRALGNRSILADPRNSEMKNIINKKIKLRESFRPFAPSILEENFNEFFIYNQKIPFMNQVIKAKEDKAKL
;
A
#
# COMPACT_ATOMS: atom_id res chain seq x y z
N ASN A 1 -11.39 6.81 11.11
CA ASN A 1 -12.47 6.24 10.31
C ASN A 1 -12.40 6.79 8.89
N SER A 2 -12.01 5.97 7.92
CA SER A 2 -11.78 6.39 6.52
C SER A 2 -13.05 6.91 5.82
N SER A 3 -14.22 6.35 6.14
CA SER A 3 -15.49 6.81 5.58
C SER A 3 -15.86 8.19 6.09
N LEU A 4 -15.57 8.49 7.36
CA LEU A 4 -15.75 9.83 7.91
C LEU A 4 -14.77 10.82 7.27
N ASN A 5 -13.49 10.44 7.19
CA ASN A 5 -12.44 11.29 6.62
C ASN A 5 -12.77 11.71 5.18
N GLY A 6 -13.29 10.80 4.36
CA GLY A 6 -13.68 11.10 2.99
C GLY A 6 -14.84 12.09 2.84
N LYS A 7 -15.63 12.29 3.91
CA LYS A 7 -16.79 13.19 3.90
C LYS A 7 -16.50 14.58 4.49
N ILE A 8 -15.33 14.78 5.11
CA ILE A 8 -15.04 16.03 5.84
C ILE A 8 -15.07 17.24 4.91
N LEU A 9 -14.38 17.18 3.77
CA LEU A 9 -14.31 18.32 2.86
C LEU A 9 -15.63 18.65 2.20
N ASP A 10 -16.46 17.64 1.94
CA ASP A 10 -17.78 17.83 1.31
C ASP A 10 -18.81 18.43 2.28
N ASN A 11 -18.62 18.22 3.59
CA ASN A 11 -19.61 18.60 4.62
C ASN A 11 -19.12 19.71 5.57
N THR A 12 -17.97 20.33 5.28
CA THR A 12 -17.40 21.40 6.09
C THR A 12 -16.80 22.50 5.21
N ASN A 13 -16.45 23.63 5.84
CA ASN A 13 -15.77 24.74 5.18
C ASN A 13 -14.25 24.54 5.04
N PHE A 14 -13.69 23.41 5.50
CA PHE A 14 -12.28 23.13 5.34
C PHE A 14 -11.91 22.91 3.87
N LYS A 15 -10.76 23.44 3.46
CA LYS A 15 -10.26 23.34 2.07
C LYS A 15 -9.23 22.25 1.87
N LYS A 16 -8.64 21.78 2.96
CA LYS A 16 -7.61 20.72 2.94
C LYS A 16 -7.78 19.81 4.15
N LEU A 17 -7.55 18.53 3.93
CA LEU A 17 -7.52 17.51 4.98
C LEU A 17 -6.18 16.79 4.91
N TYR A 18 -5.48 16.72 6.03
CA TYR A 18 -4.30 15.89 6.18
C TYR A 18 -4.57 14.79 7.22
N VAL A 19 -4.40 13.56 6.81
CA VAL A 19 -4.48 12.39 7.68
C VAL A 19 -3.17 11.61 7.51
N PRO A 20 -2.35 11.46 8.56
CA PRO A 20 -1.07 10.76 8.46
C PRO A 20 -1.28 9.26 8.16
N SER A 21 -0.25 8.61 7.64
CA SER A 21 -0.26 7.18 7.32
C SER A 21 -0.60 6.32 8.53
N ASN A 22 -0.24 6.78 9.70
CA ASN A 22 -0.34 6.08 10.97
C ASN A 22 -1.19 6.85 11.97
N CYS A 23 -2.48 7.03 11.65
CA CYS A 23 -3.44 7.83 12.42
C CYS A 23 -4.10 7.07 13.59
N GLY A 24 -3.59 5.90 13.97
CA GLY A 24 -4.02 5.12 15.14
C GLY A 24 -3.00 5.20 16.28
N ASP A 25 -3.13 4.30 17.28
CA ASP A 25 -2.28 4.25 18.47
C ASP A 25 -0.79 4.16 18.14
N ALA A 26 -0.42 3.44 17.10
CA ALA A 26 0.97 3.33 16.67
C ALA A 26 1.58 4.66 16.20
N GLY A 27 0.78 5.65 15.79
CA GLY A 27 1.23 7.00 15.47
C GLY A 27 1.72 7.80 16.66
N GLY A 28 1.28 7.42 17.86
CA GLY A 28 1.75 8.02 19.12
C GLY A 28 3.26 7.88 19.30
N ALA A 29 3.85 6.75 18.91
CA ALA A 29 5.30 6.54 18.99
C ALA A 29 6.07 7.54 18.11
N LEU A 30 5.63 7.73 16.87
CA LEU A 30 6.23 8.71 15.95
C LEU A 30 6.01 10.15 16.45
N GLY A 31 4.79 10.46 16.91
CA GLY A 31 4.44 11.78 17.45
C GLY A 31 5.29 12.13 18.66
N SER A 32 5.46 11.21 19.61
CA SER A 32 6.30 11.39 20.79
C SER A 32 7.78 11.61 20.44
N ALA A 33 8.31 10.84 19.50
CA ALA A 33 9.69 11.02 19.05
C ALA A 33 9.89 12.40 18.39
N LEU A 34 8.98 12.81 17.52
CA LEU A 34 9.03 14.11 16.84
C LEU A 34 8.87 15.27 17.85
N ASP A 35 7.98 15.15 18.81
CA ASP A 35 7.79 16.16 19.87
C ASP A 35 9.04 16.31 20.72
N THR A 36 9.66 15.20 21.12
CA THR A 36 10.92 15.20 21.86
C THR A 36 12.03 15.93 21.08
N VAL A 37 12.22 15.59 19.80
CA VAL A 37 13.22 16.26 18.96
C VAL A 37 12.91 17.75 18.82
N PHE A 38 11.66 18.12 18.60
CA PHE A 38 11.22 19.50 18.47
C PHE A 38 11.51 20.33 19.72
N HIS A 39 11.30 19.77 20.90
CA HIS A 39 11.54 20.46 22.17
C HIS A 39 13.03 20.54 22.55
N HIS A 40 13.83 19.53 22.21
CA HIS A 40 15.26 19.48 22.55
C HIS A 40 16.16 20.17 21.52
N ASP A 41 15.79 20.19 20.25
CA ASP A 41 16.61 20.79 19.18
C ASP A 41 15.88 21.89 18.41
N LYS A 42 15.33 22.85 19.14
CA LYS A 42 14.53 23.96 18.58
C LYS A 42 15.26 24.80 17.52
N LYS A 43 16.59 24.82 17.51
CA LYS A 43 17.38 25.68 16.61
C LYS A 43 17.57 25.03 15.22
N ASN A 44 17.63 23.70 15.14
CA ASN A 44 18.02 22.97 13.93
C ASN A 44 16.86 22.18 13.32
N TYR A 45 15.81 21.93 14.11
CA TYR A 45 14.70 21.12 13.65
C TYR A 45 13.66 21.95 12.90
N ARG A 46 13.50 21.65 11.61
CA ARG A 46 12.37 22.14 10.83
C ARG A 46 11.35 20.99 10.72
N LEU A 47 10.13 21.24 11.20
CA LEU A 47 8.99 20.35 10.98
C LEU A 47 8.81 20.13 9.48
N GLN A 48 9.23 18.96 9.00
CA GLN A 48 8.96 18.54 7.63
C GLN A 48 7.65 17.77 7.62
N LYS A 49 6.79 18.09 6.66
CA LYS A 49 5.58 17.32 6.41
C LYS A 49 5.99 15.89 6.05
N LEU A 50 5.49 14.90 6.78
CA LEU A 50 5.62 13.51 6.39
C LEU A 50 4.83 13.25 5.10
N THR A 51 5.55 13.14 3.99
CA THR A 51 4.98 12.89 2.66
C THR A 51 5.02 11.42 2.29
N THR A 52 5.74 10.60 3.06
CA THR A 52 5.90 9.18 2.83
C THR A 52 5.63 8.37 4.10
N CYS A 53 5.22 7.12 3.92
CA CYS A 53 5.11 6.14 5.00
C CYS A 53 6.22 5.08 4.96
N TYR A 54 7.14 5.14 4.01
CA TYR A 54 8.20 4.14 3.82
C TYR A 54 9.37 4.39 4.77
N LEU A 55 9.12 4.25 6.08
CA LEU A 55 10.06 4.55 7.17
C LEU A 55 10.68 3.28 7.78
N GLY A 56 10.22 2.11 7.39
CA GLY A 56 10.74 0.84 7.90
C GLY A 56 11.97 0.34 7.14
N PRO A 57 12.47 -0.85 7.48
CA PRO A 57 13.67 -1.41 6.88
C PRO A 57 13.48 -1.77 5.40
N SER A 58 14.58 -1.73 4.66
CA SER A 58 14.73 -2.24 3.32
C SER A 58 15.81 -3.33 3.29
N TYR A 59 15.82 -4.11 2.21
CA TYR A 59 16.77 -5.19 2.01
C TYR A 59 17.31 -5.13 0.58
N SER A 60 18.61 -5.35 0.43
CA SER A 60 19.24 -5.50 -0.88
C SER A 60 18.88 -6.85 -1.52
N ASN A 61 19.01 -6.93 -2.85
CA ASN A 61 18.78 -8.18 -3.57
C ASN A 61 19.66 -9.33 -3.06
N ASN A 62 20.91 -9.04 -2.69
CA ASN A 62 21.82 -10.05 -2.14
C ASN A 62 21.34 -10.57 -0.78
N GLU A 63 20.87 -9.69 0.11
CA GLU A 63 20.31 -10.11 1.40
C GLU A 63 19.04 -10.94 1.23
N ILE A 64 18.20 -10.61 0.25
CA ILE A 64 17.01 -11.39 -0.07
C ILE A 64 17.38 -12.77 -0.60
N GLU A 65 18.31 -12.84 -1.57
CA GLU A 65 18.79 -14.09 -2.16
C GLU A 65 19.40 -15.00 -1.09
N ASP A 66 20.30 -14.48 -0.26
CA ASP A 66 20.90 -15.20 0.86
C ASP A 66 19.88 -15.78 1.82
N ARG A 67 18.85 -14.99 2.19
CA ARG A 67 17.82 -15.44 3.10
C ARG A 67 16.91 -16.49 2.47
N LEU A 68 16.58 -16.36 1.18
CA LEU A 68 15.84 -17.38 0.45
C LEU A 68 16.59 -18.70 0.42
N ILE A 69 17.89 -18.69 0.08
CA ILE A 69 18.70 -19.90 0.01
C ILE A 69 18.83 -20.57 1.39
N LYS A 70 19.08 -19.80 2.44
CA LYS A 70 19.32 -20.31 3.79
C LYS A 70 18.07 -20.85 4.50
N ASN A 71 16.90 -20.26 4.24
CA ASN A 71 15.70 -20.55 5.00
C ASN A 71 14.67 -21.41 4.25
N LEU A 72 14.89 -21.71 2.98
CA LEU A 72 14.00 -22.59 2.25
C LEU A 72 14.31 -24.05 2.59
N ASP A 73 13.33 -24.74 3.16
CA ASP A 73 13.33 -26.18 3.33
C ASP A 73 13.47 -26.90 1.98
N GLU A 74 14.20 -28.01 1.94
CA GLU A 74 14.42 -28.79 0.71
C GLU A 74 13.10 -29.29 0.06
N ASN A 75 12.08 -29.57 0.84
CA ASN A 75 10.77 -29.95 0.32
C ASN A 75 10.03 -28.76 -0.31
N ILE A 76 10.28 -27.55 0.19
CA ILE A 76 9.73 -26.32 -0.39
C ILE A 76 10.47 -26.00 -1.68
N LYS A 77 11.80 -26.08 -1.70
CA LYS A 77 12.61 -25.83 -2.90
C LYS A 77 12.16 -26.67 -4.10
N LYS A 78 11.74 -27.91 -3.88
CA LYS A 78 11.22 -28.81 -4.94
C LYS A 78 9.86 -28.38 -5.50
N LYS A 79 9.14 -27.51 -4.81
CA LYS A 79 7.77 -27.09 -5.16
C LYS A 79 7.67 -25.69 -5.72
N ILE A 80 8.76 -24.94 -5.72
CA ILE A 80 8.82 -23.57 -6.17
C ILE A 80 9.78 -23.45 -7.36
N GLU A 81 9.50 -22.47 -8.20
CA GLU A 81 10.41 -22.03 -9.26
C GLU A 81 10.97 -20.66 -8.85
N ILE A 82 12.28 -20.49 -8.92
CA ILE A 82 12.96 -19.21 -8.66
C ILE A 82 13.42 -18.65 -10.00
N LYS A 83 12.92 -17.48 -10.35
CA LYS A 83 13.32 -16.73 -11.54
C LYS A 83 14.05 -15.46 -11.12
N LYS A 84 15.14 -15.16 -11.81
CA LYS A 84 15.90 -13.93 -11.65
C LYS A 84 15.76 -13.10 -12.92
N PHE A 85 15.53 -11.81 -12.77
CA PHE A 85 15.41 -10.86 -13.87
C PHE A 85 16.52 -9.82 -13.75
N ASP A 86 17.23 -9.58 -14.85
CA ASP A 86 18.30 -8.58 -14.89
C ASP A 86 17.76 -7.16 -15.14
N LYS A 87 16.56 -7.06 -15.69
CA LYS A 87 15.88 -5.79 -15.97
C LYS A 87 14.53 -5.72 -15.28
N ASP A 88 14.26 -4.60 -14.66
CA ASP A 88 12.97 -4.34 -14.00
C ASP A 88 11.77 -4.47 -14.97
N LEU A 89 11.95 -4.07 -16.23
CA LEU A 89 10.88 -4.16 -17.24
C LEU A 89 10.46 -5.62 -17.49
N ASP A 90 11.40 -6.54 -17.57
CA ASP A 90 11.11 -7.96 -17.79
C ASP A 90 10.35 -8.55 -16.58
N LEU A 91 10.72 -8.14 -15.37
CA LEU A 91 10.00 -8.48 -14.13
C LEU A 91 8.58 -7.91 -14.16
N PHE A 92 8.41 -6.64 -14.53
CA PHE A 92 7.10 -5.99 -14.56
C PHE A 92 6.18 -6.62 -15.61
N GLU A 93 6.70 -6.95 -16.77
CA GLU A 93 5.94 -7.67 -17.81
C GLU A 93 5.52 -9.06 -17.34
N PHE A 94 6.43 -9.83 -16.75
CA PHE A 94 6.13 -11.13 -16.19
C PHE A 94 5.02 -11.03 -15.12
N VAL A 95 5.16 -10.13 -14.15
CA VAL A 95 4.20 -9.97 -13.06
C VAL A 95 2.84 -9.47 -13.58
N THR A 96 2.84 -8.56 -14.54
CA THR A 96 1.61 -8.07 -15.17
C THR A 96 0.85 -9.20 -15.85
N ASN A 97 1.55 -10.06 -16.59
CA ASN A 97 0.94 -11.21 -17.25
C ASN A 97 0.36 -12.21 -16.23
N GLU A 98 1.04 -12.45 -15.10
CA GLU A 98 0.53 -13.30 -14.04
C GLU A 98 -0.78 -12.72 -13.44
N ILE A 99 -0.84 -11.41 -13.22
CA ILE A 99 -2.03 -10.71 -12.70
C ILE A 99 -3.18 -10.77 -13.72
N ILE A 100 -2.92 -10.50 -15.01
CA ILE A 100 -3.92 -10.59 -16.09
C ILE A 100 -4.52 -12.00 -16.17
N ASN A 101 -3.71 -13.02 -15.93
CA ASN A 101 -4.13 -14.41 -15.86
C ASN A 101 -4.82 -14.78 -14.53
N SER A 102 -5.31 -13.78 -13.77
CA SER A 102 -6.03 -13.95 -12.51
C SER A 102 -5.23 -14.61 -11.38
N LYS A 103 -3.91 -14.58 -11.45
CA LYS A 103 -3.04 -15.01 -10.35
C LYS A 103 -2.92 -13.90 -9.31
N ILE A 104 -2.61 -14.30 -8.08
CA ILE A 104 -2.39 -13.40 -6.96
C ILE A 104 -0.89 -13.31 -6.72
N VAL A 105 -0.36 -12.10 -6.70
CA VAL A 105 1.08 -11.83 -6.54
C VAL A 105 1.32 -11.15 -5.20
N SER A 106 2.24 -11.70 -4.40
CA SER A 106 2.79 -11.02 -3.23
C SER A 106 3.98 -10.18 -3.67
N TRP A 107 3.89 -8.86 -3.50
CA TRP A 107 4.88 -7.90 -3.93
C TRP A 107 5.71 -7.37 -2.77
N PHE A 108 7.03 -7.39 -2.93
CA PHE A 108 7.99 -6.94 -1.93
C PHE A 108 9.05 -6.06 -2.60
N GLN A 109 9.17 -4.80 -2.17
CA GLN A 109 10.18 -3.87 -2.66
C GLN A 109 10.53 -2.80 -1.62
N GLY A 110 11.69 -2.16 -1.76
CA GLY A 110 12.07 -0.95 -1.02
C GLY A 110 11.82 -1.01 0.49
N ASN A 111 11.60 0.14 1.09
CA ASN A 111 11.38 0.29 2.53
C ASN A 111 9.97 -0.14 2.95
N LEU A 112 9.87 -0.81 4.09
CA LEU A 112 8.58 -1.19 4.69
C LEU A 112 7.75 0.04 5.02
N GLU A 113 6.45 -0.05 4.80
CA GLU A 113 5.49 0.96 5.22
C GLU A 113 5.39 1.02 6.75
N PHE A 114 5.43 2.24 7.30
CA PHE A 114 5.14 2.48 8.71
C PHE A 114 3.65 2.82 8.87
N GLY A 115 2.90 1.87 9.38
CA GLY A 115 1.45 2.00 9.56
C GLY A 115 0.69 0.69 9.30
N PRO A 116 -0.64 0.70 9.49
CA PRO A 116 -1.46 -0.51 9.44
C PRO A 116 -1.78 -0.98 8.00
N ARG A 117 -1.31 -0.28 6.98
CA ARG A 117 -1.67 -0.53 5.58
C ARG A 117 -0.45 -0.82 4.73
N ALA A 118 -0.58 -1.84 3.87
CA ALA A 118 0.32 -2.04 2.74
C ALA A 118 -0.01 -0.99 1.66
N LEU A 119 1.00 -0.32 1.15
CA LEU A 119 0.87 0.81 0.21
C LEU A 119 1.87 0.69 -0.95
N GLY A 120 2.11 -0.54 -1.41
CA GLY A 120 2.92 -0.82 -2.58
C GLY A 120 4.23 -1.57 -2.31
N ASN A 121 4.76 -1.52 -1.08
CA ASN A 121 6.06 -2.15 -0.78
C ASN A 121 5.95 -3.54 -0.14
N ARG A 122 4.84 -3.85 0.50
CA ARG A 122 4.51 -5.16 1.09
C ARG A 122 3.06 -5.49 0.77
N SER A 123 2.75 -5.60 -0.52
CA SER A 123 1.37 -5.64 -1.03
C SER A 123 1.02 -7.00 -1.62
N ILE A 124 -0.26 -7.29 -1.64
CA ILE A 124 -0.85 -8.36 -2.44
C ILE A 124 -1.54 -7.70 -3.63
N LEU A 125 -1.13 -8.08 -4.83
CA LEU A 125 -1.61 -7.55 -6.10
C LEU A 125 -2.52 -8.58 -6.78
N ALA A 126 -3.60 -8.11 -7.38
CA ALA A 126 -4.52 -8.95 -8.15
C ALA A 126 -5.33 -8.11 -9.13
N ASP A 127 -5.90 -8.74 -10.16
CA ASP A 127 -6.70 -8.09 -11.18
C ASP A 127 -8.09 -7.71 -10.63
N PRO A 128 -8.44 -6.41 -10.55
CA PRO A 128 -9.74 -5.97 -10.06
C PRO A 128 -10.89 -6.25 -11.05
N ARG A 129 -10.60 -6.55 -12.31
CA ARG A 129 -11.61 -6.85 -13.34
C ARG A 129 -12.27 -8.21 -13.13
N ASN A 130 -11.62 -9.12 -12.42
CA ASN A 130 -12.22 -10.40 -12.04
C ASN A 130 -13.15 -10.21 -10.85
N SER A 131 -14.46 -10.32 -11.06
CA SER A 131 -15.49 -10.13 -10.03
C SER A 131 -15.35 -11.05 -8.81
N GLU A 132 -14.78 -12.26 -8.99
CA GLU A 132 -14.56 -13.21 -7.90
C GLU A 132 -13.26 -12.95 -7.12
N MET A 133 -12.39 -12.10 -7.61
CA MET A 133 -11.05 -11.89 -7.02
C MET A 133 -11.13 -11.45 -5.56
N LYS A 134 -12.08 -10.58 -5.21
CA LYS A 134 -12.32 -10.16 -3.82
C LYS A 134 -12.60 -11.36 -2.91
N ASN A 135 -13.47 -12.27 -3.35
CA ASN A 135 -13.84 -13.47 -2.60
C ASN A 135 -12.64 -14.42 -2.46
N ILE A 136 -11.91 -14.62 -3.55
CA ILE A 136 -10.75 -15.50 -3.59
C ILE A 136 -9.69 -15.01 -2.58
N ILE A 137 -9.34 -13.73 -2.62
CA ILE A 137 -8.30 -13.17 -1.72
C ILE A 137 -8.78 -13.23 -0.26
N ASN A 138 -10.02 -12.86 0.03
CA ASN A 138 -10.53 -12.89 1.40
C ASN A 138 -10.55 -14.31 1.96
N LYS A 139 -10.99 -15.29 1.19
CA LYS A 139 -11.11 -16.69 1.64
C LYS A 139 -9.79 -17.44 1.68
N LYS A 140 -8.93 -17.29 0.65
CA LYS A 140 -7.73 -18.12 0.49
C LYS A 140 -6.46 -17.49 1.08
N ILE A 141 -6.37 -16.17 1.07
CA ILE A 141 -5.15 -15.46 1.49
C ILE A 141 -5.33 -14.75 2.83
N LYS A 142 -6.41 -13.97 2.97
CA LYS A 142 -6.65 -13.18 4.19
C LYS A 142 -7.39 -13.94 5.28
N LEU A 143 -8.03 -15.06 4.95
CA LEU A 143 -8.81 -15.90 5.87
C LEU A 143 -9.78 -15.06 6.71
N ARG A 144 -10.55 -14.22 6.04
CA ARG A 144 -11.47 -13.26 6.66
C ARG A 144 -12.79 -13.17 5.91
N GLU A 145 -13.72 -12.40 6.45
CA GLU A 145 -15.08 -12.26 5.93
C GLU A 145 -15.09 -11.68 4.50
N SER A 146 -15.93 -12.24 3.64
CA SER A 146 -15.99 -11.90 2.22
C SER A 146 -16.50 -10.49 1.93
N PHE A 147 -17.24 -9.87 2.87
CA PHE A 147 -17.74 -8.50 2.70
C PHE A 147 -16.64 -7.44 2.78
N ARG A 148 -15.47 -7.74 3.34
CA ARG A 148 -14.39 -6.76 3.47
C ARG A 148 -13.88 -6.32 2.10
N PRO A 149 -13.83 -5.00 1.84
CA PRO A 149 -13.37 -4.48 0.57
C PRO A 149 -11.84 -4.48 0.46
N PHE A 150 -11.36 -4.29 -0.76
CA PHE A 150 -10.01 -3.90 -1.09
C PHE A 150 -10.02 -2.50 -1.70
N ALA A 151 -8.91 -1.77 -1.56
CA ALA A 151 -8.74 -0.49 -2.22
C ALA A 151 -8.05 -0.69 -3.57
N PRO A 152 -8.50 -0.02 -4.63
CA PRO A 152 -7.79 0.00 -5.90
C PRO A 152 -6.50 0.80 -5.76
N SER A 153 -5.45 0.38 -6.46
CA SER A 153 -4.27 1.19 -6.73
C SER A 153 -4.44 1.83 -8.10
N ILE A 154 -4.16 3.13 -8.21
CA ILE A 154 -4.31 3.87 -9.46
C ILE A 154 -3.13 4.81 -9.64
N LEU A 155 -2.74 5.04 -10.90
CA LEU A 155 -1.75 6.04 -11.24
C LEU A 155 -2.27 7.44 -10.91
N GLU A 156 -1.40 8.27 -10.33
CA GLU A 156 -1.79 9.61 -9.88
C GLU A 156 -2.31 10.49 -11.02
N GLU A 157 -1.71 10.40 -12.21
CA GLU A 157 -2.13 11.09 -13.41
C GLU A 157 -3.54 10.71 -13.89
N ASN A 158 -3.98 9.48 -13.60
CA ASN A 158 -5.31 8.99 -13.93
C ASN A 158 -6.35 9.20 -12.81
N PHE A 159 -5.96 9.76 -11.67
CA PHE A 159 -6.84 9.88 -10.50
C PHE A 159 -8.17 10.58 -10.83
N ASN A 160 -8.10 11.71 -11.53
CA ASN A 160 -9.27 12.49 -11.91
C ASN A 160 -10.15 11.83 -12.98
N GLU A 161 -9.67 10.79 -13.64
CA GLU A 161 -10.50 9.98 -14.55
C GLU A 161 -11.51 9.12 -13.79
N PHE A 162 -11.12 8.61 -12.63
CA PHE A 162 -11.89 7.63 -11.86
C PHE A 162 -12.65 8.22 -10.68
N PHE A 163 -12.13 9.28 -10.06
CA PHE A 163 -12.67 9.81 -8.81
C PHE A 163 -13.07 11.28 -8.89
N ILE A 164 -14.03 11.64 -8.03
CA ILE A 164 -14.48 13.02 -7.83
C ILE A 164 -13.89 13.48 -6.50
N TYR A 165 -12.67 13.99 -6.53
CA TYR A 165 -12.01 14.52 -5.35
C TYR A 165 -10.87 15.46 -5.75
N ASN A 166 -10.55 16.45 -4.93
CA ASN A 166 -9.64 17.53 -5.28
C ASN A 166 -8.29 17.48 -4.56
N GLN A 167 -7.97 16.37 -3.90
CA GLN A 167 -6.65 16.16 -3.28
C GLN A 167 -6.21 14.71 -3.34
N LYS A 168 -4.89 14.47 -3.23
CA LYS A 168 -4.28 13.14 -3.21
C LYS A 168 -4.59 12.40 -1.91
N ILE A 169 -4.73 11.07 -1.99
CA ILE A 169 -4.97 10.17 -0.86
C ILE A 169 -3.87 9.11 -0.79
N PRO A 170 -2.67 9.45 -0.34
CA PRO A 170 -1.51 8.56 -0.44
C PRO A 170 -1.55 7.39 0.55
N PHE A 171 -2.39 7.44 1.61
CA PHE A 171 -2.29 6.51 2.75
C PHE A 171 -3.53 5.63 2.95
N MET A 172 -4.41 5.50 1.95
CA MET A 172 -5.59 4.64 2.04
C MET A 172 -6.47 4.89 3.29
N ASN A 173 -6.56 6.13 3.71
CA ASN A 173 -7.22 6.56 4.95
C ASN A 173 -8.46 7.44 4.72
N GLN A 174 -8.93 7.53 3.48
CA GLN A 174 -10.15 8.24 3.07
C GLN A 174 -10.91 7.38 2.06
N VAL A 175 -12.23 7.32 2.19
CA VAL A 175 -13.14 6.72 1.20
C VAL A 175 -13.80 7.84 0.43
N ILE A 176 -13.63 7.85 -0.87
CA ILE A 176 -14.16 8.88 -1.77
C ILE A 176 -15.05 8.28 -2.84
N LYS A 177 -15.85 9.13 -3.49
CA LYS A 177 -16.74 8.70 -4.57
C LYS A 177 -15.97 8.42 -5.86
N ALA A 178 -16.20 7.25 -6.45
CA ALA A 178 -15.88 7.01 -7.84
C ALA A 178 -16.90 7.74 -8.74
N LYS A 179 -16.49 8.06 -9.97
CA LYS A 179 -17.42 8.52 -11.00
C LYS A 179 -18.39 7.40 -11.37
N GLU A 180 -19.64 7.74 -11.67
CA GLU A 180 -20.71 6.77 -11.88
C GLU A 180 -20.44 5.83 -13.07
N ASP A 181 -19.84 6.36 -14.13
CA ASP A 181 -19.44 5.58 -15.33
C ASP A 181 -18.28 4.62 -15.05
N LYS A 182 -17.49 4.88 -14.01
CA LYS A 182 -16.35 4.05 -13.57
C LYS A 182 -16.67 3.14 -12.38
N ALA A 183 -17.77 3.36 -11.69
CA ALA A 183 -18.15 2.60 -10.49
C ALA A 183 -18.66 1.17 -10.77
N LYS A 184 -18.77 0.78 -12.03
CA LYS A 184 -19.25 -0.53 -12.48
C LYS A 184 -18.12 -1.49 -12.92
N LEU A 185 -16.88 -1.08 -12.71
CA LEU A 185 -15.69 -1.90 -13.00
C LEU A 185 -15.38 -2.85 -11.83
#